data_b8772e85e5420a4b2c36e55134c0483f
#
_entry.id   b8772e85e5420a4b2c36e55134c0483f
#
_cell.length_a   1.000
_cell.length_b   1.000
_cell.length_c   1.000
_cell.angle_alpha   90.00
_cell.angle_beta   90.00
_cell.angle_gamma   90.00
#
_symmetry.space_group_name_H-M   'P 1'
#
loop_
_entity.id
_entity.type
_entity.pdbx_description
1 polymer ?
#
loop_
_entity_poly.entity_id
_entity_poly.type
_entity_poly.pdbx_seq_one_letter_code
_entity_poly.pdbx_strand_id
1 'polypeptide(L)'
;MTRINFLCLIVWLCSALSLQGQTLSEGFTAQNIPDSIWQLMQGRSYHPNPHIQRADLRYLRVLHYDYDGRTHQGELVCNKRIASKLLTIFRELYEARYPIQRITLPDNYDADDERQMRDNNTSCFNYRIVSDTKHLSKHAYGLAIDVNPLYNPYIRYSKEDGHRIVEPATGVPYVDRKKDFRYKITTADLCYKLFIKHGFTWGGAWRSVKDYQHFEYHLK
;
A
#
# COMPACT_ATOMS: atom_id res chain seq x y z
N MET A 1 51.16 13.87 25.65
CA MET A 1 50.64 13.52 24.30
C MET A 1 49.50 12.55 24.48
N THR A 2 48.29 12.86 24.10
CA THR A 2 47.06 12.01 23.99
C THR A 2 45.78 12.69 24.57
N ARG A 3 45.35 13.79 23.97
CA ARG A 3 44.02 14.37 24.24
C ARG A 3 43.28 14.88 22.99
N ILE A 4 43.74 14.53 21.77
CA ILE A 4 43.13 15.10 20.54
C ILE A 4 42.15 14.15 19.83
N ASN A 5 42.14 12.85 20.16
CA ASN A 5 41.34 11.88 19.37
C ASN A 5 39.89 11.66 19.78
N PHE A 6 39.46 12.21 20.92
CA PHE A 6 38.04 11.98 21.39
C PHE A 6 37.02 12.95 20.79
N LEU A 7 37.46 14.17 20.41
CA LEU A 7 36.51 15.17 19.87
C LEU A 7 36.11 14.89 18.40
N CYS A 8 37.04 14.31 17.61
CA CYS A 8 36.77 13.97 16.21
C CYS A 8 35.76 12.82 16.03
N LEU A 9 35.74 11.84 16.95
CA LEU A 9 34.83 10.70 16.84
C LEU A 9 33.36 11.11 17.12
N ILE A 10 33.12 12.05 18.04
CA ILE A 10 31.77 12.53 18.38
C ILE A 10 31.19 13.36 17.23
N VAL A 11 31.98 14.17 16.58
CA VAL A 11 31.54 14.98 15.44
C VAL A 11 31.20 14.09 14.23
N TRP A 12 31.93 13.01 14.02
CA TRP A 12 31.64 12.03 12.94
C TRP A 12 30.37 11.23 13.19
N LEU A 13 30.09 10.83 14.43
CA LEU A 13 28.84 10.14 14.78
C LEU A 13 27.63 11.05 14.65
N CYS A 14 27.72 12.31 15.03
CA CYS A 14 26.62 13.29 14.90
C CYS A 14 26.31 13.61 13.42
N SER A 15 27.33 13.71 12.56
CA SER A 15 27.12 13.95 11.13
C SER A 15 26.54 12.74 10.40
N ALA A 16 26.91 11.52 10.77
CA ALA A 16 26.34 10.29 10.21
C ALA A 16 24.86 10.12 10.60
N LEU A 17 24.49 10.45 11.84
CA LEU A 17 23.10 10.41 12.30
C LEU A 17 22.22 11.49 11.63
N SER A 18 22.74 12.68 11.37
CA SER A 18 22.01 13.73 10.66
C SER A 18 21.83 13.42 9.17
N LEU A 19 22.80 12.80 8.52
CA LEU A 19 22.70 12.35 7.12
C LEU A 19 21.68 11.22 6.95
N GLN A 20 21.63 10.29 7.89
CA GLN A 20 20.66 9.19 7.90
C GLN A 20 19.24 9.68 8.17
N GLY A 21 19.05 10.70 8.99
CA GLY A 21 17.76 11.36 9.24
C GLY A 21 17.24 12.15 8.02
N GLN A 22 18.11 12.83 7.28
CA GLN A 22 17.74 13.52 6.04
C GLN A 22 17.33 12.55 4.92
N THR A 23 18.06 11.49 4.70
CA THR A 23 17.72 10.46 3.68
C THR A 23 16.43 9.73 3.99
N LEU A 24 16.10 9.48 5.27
CA LEU A 24 14.82 8.91 5.69
C LEU A 24 13.64 9.85 5.42
N SER A 25 13.79 11.14 5.68
CA SER A 25 12.72 12.11 5.40
C SER A 25 12.45 12.27 3.89
N GLU A 26 13.49 12.20 3.07
CA GLU A 26 13.39 12.27 1.61
C GLU A 26 12.73 11.02 1.00
N GLY A 27 12.83 9.87 1.65
CA GLY A 27 12.22 8.61 1.24
C GLY A 27 10.71 8.55 1.46
N PHE A 28 10.13 9.47 2.25
CA PHE A 28 8.69 9.51 2.58
C PHE A 28 8.11 10.89 2.29
N THR A 29 7.55 11.07 1.09
CA THR A 29 7.01 12.35 0.64
C THR A 29 5.58 12.22 0.14
N ALA A 30 4.79 13.28 0.34
CA ALA A 30 3.49 13.46 -0.29
C ALA A 30 3.45 14.82 -0.98
N GLN A 31 3.08 14.84 -2.24
CA GLN A 31 3.01 16.05 -3.04
C GLN A 31 1.82 16.04 -3.99
N ASN A 32 1.55 17.16 -4.63
CA ASN A 32 0.63 17.19 -5.75
C ASN A 32 1.12 16.22 -6.84
N ILE A 33 0.18 15.59 -7.56
CA ILE A 33 0.56 14.66 -8.62
C ILE A 33 1.37 15.41 -9.70
N PRO A 34 2.61 15.00 -10.01
CA PRO A 34 3.39 15.56 -11.12
C PRO A 34 2.66 15.39 -12.47
N ASP A 35 2.90 16.28 -13.43
CA ASP A 35 2.23 16.20 -14.73
C ASP A 35 2.54 14.91 -15.48
N SER A 36 3.77 14.41 -15.40
CA SER A 36 4.16 13.13 -16.01
C SER A 36 3.37 11.94 -15.44
N ILE A 37 3.18 11.91 -14.11
CA ILE A 37 2.37 10.88 -13.45
C ILE A 37 0.90 11.06 -13.80
N TRP A 38 0.41 12.30 -13.81
CA TRP A 38 -0.98 12.58 -14.21
C TRP A 38 -1.29 12.12 -15.64
N GLN A 39 -0.36 12.35 -16.57
CA GLN A 39 -0.48 11.86 -17.94
C GLN A 39 -0.47 10.33 -18.03
N LEU A 40 0.40 9.67 -17.25
CA LEU A 40 0.45 8.20 -17.17
C LEU A 40 -0.89 7.61 -16.72
N MET A 41 -1.58 8.26 -15.77
CA MET A 41 -2.85 7.82 -15.21
C MET A 41 -4.04 7.95 -16.19
N GLN A 42 -3.96 8.84 -17.17
CA GLN A 42 -5.09 9.09 -18.09
C GLN A 42 -5.43 7.84 -18.92
N GLY A 43 -6.70 7.43 -18.89
CA GLY A 43 -7.18 6.25 -19.62
C GLY A 43 -6.76 4.91 -19.00
N ARG A 44 -6.06 4.95 -17.84
CA ARG A 44 -5.67 3.76 -17.04
C ARG A 44 -6.33 3.83 -15.67
N SER A 45 -5.57 4.17 -14.63
CA SER A 45 -6.14 4.29 -13.27
C SER A 45 -7.06 5.48 -13.10
N TYR A 46 -7.05 6.47 -14.00
CA TYR A 46 -7.93 7.63 -13.98
C TYR A 46 -8.69 7.81 -15.27
N HIS A 47 -10.01 8.01 -15.16
CA HIS A 47 -10.92 8.42 -16.22
C HIS A 47 -11.68 9.69 -15.78
N PRO A 48 -12.05 10.62 -16.71
CA PRO A 48 -12.90 11.76 -16.38
C PRO A 48 -14.19 11.32 -15.67
N ASN A 49 -14.47 11.89 -14.51
CA ASN A 49 -15.56 11.46 -13.64
C ASN A 49 -15.99 12.60 -12.70
N PRO A 50 -17.24 12.56 -12.13
CA PRO A 50 -17.73 13.58 -11.21
C PRO A 50 -17.28 13.37 -9.75
N HIS A 51 -16.61 12.26 -9.39
CA HIS A 51 -16.42 11.83 -8.01
C HIS A 51 -15.07 12.24 -7.42
N ILE A 52 -14.00 12.28 -8.22
CA ILE A 52 -12.65 12.56 -7.76
C ILE A 52 -11.89 13.37 -8.81
N GLN A 53 -11.19 14.41 -8.36
CA GLN A 53 -10.40 15.27 -9.23
C GLN A 53 -8.91 15.15 -8.85
N ARG A 54 -8.00 15.55 -9.77
CA ARG A 54 -6.55 15.57 -9.53
C ARG A 54 -6.19 16.28 -8.22
N ALA A 55 -6.88 17.41 -7.93
CA ALA A 55 -6.64 18.21 -6.73
C ALA A 55 -6.98 17.49 -5.41
N ASP A 56 -7.78 16.41 -5.47
CA ASP A 56 -8.15 15.59 -4.31
C ASP A 56 -7.14 14.49 -4.03
N LEU A 57 -6.24 14.23 -4.95
CA LEU A 57 -5.24 13.18 -4.89
C LEU A 57 -3.86 13.73 -4.53
N ARG A 58 -3.01 12.86 -3.97
CA ARG A 58 -1.59 13.10 -3.70
C ARG A 58 -0.76 11.94 -4.22
N TYR A 59 0.38 12.26 -4.79
CA TYR A 59 1.42 11.31 -5.13
C TYR A 59 2.35 11.15 -3.93
N LEU A 60 2.54 9.91 -3.51
CA LEU A 60 3.39 9.54 -2.39
C LEU A 60 4.60 8.74 -2.88
N ARG A 61 5.74 9.03 -2.28
CA ARG A 61 6.92 8.15 -2.33
C ARG A 61 7.13 7.58 -0.93
N VAL A 62 7.38 6.28 -0.84
CA VAL A 62 7.59 5.57 0.42
C VAL A 62 8.73 4.57 0.27
N LEU A 63 9.55 4.38 1.30
CA LEU A 63 10.52 3.30 1.32
C LEU A 63 9.85 2.01 1.81
N HIS A 64 10.26 0.89 1.25
CA HIS A 64 9.85 -0.44 1.72
C HIS A 64 10.97 -1.46 1.56
N TYR A 65 10.90 -2.54 2.32
CA TYR A 65 11.73 -3.73 2.13
C TYR A 65 10.97 -4.76 1.30
N ASP A 66 11.62 -5.33 0.29
CA ASP A 66 11.10 -6.51 -0.39
C ASP A 66 11.30 -7.79 0.46
N TYR A 67 10.94 -8.92 -0.10
CA TYR A 67 11.04 -10.21 0.59
C TYR A 67 12.49 -10.72 0.74
N ASP A 68 13.43 -10.15 0.00
CA ASP A 68 14.88 -10.40 0.13
C ASP A 68 15.54 -9.44 1.12
N GLY A 69 14.77 -8.51 1.71
CA GLY A 69 15.26 -7.51 2.66
C GLY A 69 15.99 -6.34 2.00
N ARG A 70 15.79 -6.13 0.69
CA ARG A 70 16.35 -4.98 -0.04
C ARG A 70 15.41 -3.79 0.07
N THR A 71 15.98 -2.61 0.23
CA THR A 71 15.22 -1.36 0.24
C THR A 71 14.87 -0.92 -1.18
N HIS A 72 13.62 -0.52 -1.36
CA HIS A 72 13.11 0.06 -2.60
C HIS A 72 12.37 1.36 -2.32
N GLN A 73 12.29 2.23 -3.35
CA GLN A 73 11.41 3.38 -3.37
C GLN A 73 10.10 2.98 -4.04
N GLY A 74 9.02 2.99 -3.28
CA GLY A 74 7.67 2.74 -3.77
C GLY A 74 6.92 4.02 -4.13
N GLU A 75 5.87 3.89 -4.96
CA GLU A 75 5.02 4.97 -5.46
C GLU A 75 3.55 4.64 -5.26
N LEU A 76 2.80 5.59 -4.71
CA LEU A 76 1.34 5.47 -4.51
C LEU A 76 0.66 6.76 -4.93
N VAL A 77 -0.57 6.65 -5.39
CA VAL A 77 -1.51 7.77 -5.46
C VAL A 77 -2.66 7.49 -4.50
N CYS A 78 -3.00 8.44 -3.63
CA CYS A 78 -4.08 8.30 -2.67
C CYS A 78 -4.86 9.60 -2.50
N ASN A 79 -6.00 9.54 -1.81
CA ASN A 79 -6.73 10.74 -1.43
C ASN A 79 -5.90 11.63 -0.49
N LYS A 80 -5.93 12.94 -0.71
CA LYS A 80 -5.21 13.93 0.12
C LYS A 80 -5.52 13.82 1.62
N ARG A 81 -6.74 13.34 1.95
CA ARG A 81 -7.22 13.24 3.35
C ARG A 81 -6.57 12.10 4.13
N ILE A 82 -5.98 11.13 3.45
CA ILE A 82 -5.28 10.00 4.08
C ILE A 82 -3.77 10.00 3.83
N ALA A 83 -3.26 10.92 3.02
CA ALA A 83 -1.86 10.94 2.60
C ALA A 83 -0.87 10.93 3.79
N SER A 84 -1.07 11.80 4.78
CA SER A 84 -0.21 11.85 5.98
C SER A 84 -0.30 10.57 6.81
N LYS A 85 -1.48 9.95 6.90
CA LYS A 85 -1.66 8.67 7.61
C LYS A 85 -0.88 7.55 6.93
N LEU A 86 -0.98 7.45 5.60
CA LEU A 86 -0.23 6.44 4.84
C LEU A 86 1.28 6.65 4.98
N LEU A 87 1.79 7.90 4.89
CA LEU A 87 3.22 8.17 5.12
C LEU A 87 3.68 7.69 6.51
N THR A 88 2.89 7.95 7.56
CA THR A 88 3.20 7.49 8.90
C THR A 88 3.21 5.97 8.98
N ILE A 89 2.17 5.30 8.46
CA ILE A 89 2.06 3.84 8.45
C ILE A 89 3.25 3.20 7.71
N PHE A 90 3.54 3.65 6.49
CA PHE A 90 4.64 3.08 5.71
C PHE A 90 6.01 3.35 6.32
N ARG A 91 6.19 4.48 7.02
CA ARG A 91 7.41 4.74 7.77
C ARG A 91 7.56 3.78 8.94
N GLU A 92 6.53 3.60 9.77
CA GLU A 92 6.54 2.65 10.88
C GLU A 92 6.77 1.20 10.39
N LEU A 93 6.18 0.81 9.23
CA LEU A 93 6.43 -0.49 8.61
C LEU A 93 7.89 -0.64 8.13
N TYR A 94 8.44 0.40 7.50
CA TYR A 94 9.83 0.40 7.04
C TYR A 94 10.83 0.31 8.21
N GLU A 95 10.64 1.12 9.26
CA GLU A 95 11.47 1.10 10.47
C GLU A 95 11.45 -0.27 11.17
N ALA A 96 10.30 -0.95 11.14
CA ALA A 96 10.15 -2.32 11.63
C ALA A 96 10.65 -3.40 10.64
N ARG A 97 11.20 -3.02 9.48
CA ARG A 97 11.61 -3.93 8.39
C ARG A 97 10.49 -4.87 7.94
N TYR A 98 9.24 -4.39 7.99
CA TYR A 98 8.09 -5.18 7.54
C TYR A 98 8.15 -5.39 6.02
N PRO A 99 8.09 -6.64 5.53
CA PRO A 99 8.29 -6.92 4.12
C PRO A 99 7.04 -6.58 3.29
N ILE A 100 7.23 -5.74 2.28
CA ILE A 100 6.25 -5.44 1.24
C ILE A 100 6.95 -5.66 -0.09
N GLN A 101 6.50 -6.64 -0.88
CA GLN A 101 7.22 -7.09 -2.06
C GLN A 101 7.39 -5.99 -3.10
N ARG A 102 6.31 -5.24 -3.38
CA ARG A 102 6.29 -4.22 -4.42
C ARG A 102 5.30 -3.11 -4.07
N ILE A 103 5.65 -1.89 -4.43
CA ILE A 103 4.77 -0.72 -4.33
C ILE A 103 4.97 0.11 -5.61
N THR A 104 4.13 -0.08 -6.62
CA THR A 104 4.15 0.71 -7.85
C THR A 104 2.75 1.13 -8.25
N LEU A 105 2.65 2.16 -9.11
CA LEU A 105 1.35 2.63 -9.59
C LEU A 105 0.63 1.53 -10.38
N PRO A 106 -0.71 1.38 -10.24
CA PRO A 106 -1.53 0.48 -11.06
C PRO A 106 -1.34 0.70 -12.56
N ASP A 107 -0.98 1.90 -12.94
CA ASP A 107 -0.73 2.32 -14.33
C ASP A 107 0.40 1.54 -15.01
N ASN A 108 1.35 1.02 -14.24
CA ASN A 108 2.42 0.12 -14.73
C ASN A 108 1.89 -1.27 -15.14
N TYR A 109 0.64 -1.55 -14.79
CA TYR A 109 -0.11 -2.77 -15.14
C TYR A 109 -1.32 -2.46 -16.03
N ASP A 110 -1.36 -1.28 -16.68
CA ASP A 110 -2.51 -0.77 -17.42
C ASP A 110 -3.79 -0.70 -16.56
N ALA A 111 -3.62 -0.49 -15.26
CA ALA A 111 -4.66 -0.51 -14.21
C ALA A 111 -5.43 -1.84 -14.07
N ASP A 112 -4.87 -2.94 -14.59
CA ASP A 112 -5.41 -4.30 -14.45
C ASP A 112 -5.14 -4.84 -13.04
N ASP A 113 -6.21 -5.02 -12.27
CA ASP A 113 -6.13 -5.48 -10.88
C ASP A 113 -5.58 -6.90 -10.76
N GLU A 114 -5.99 -7.83 -11.63
CA GLU A 114 -5.53 -9.21 -11.55
C GLU A 114 -4.01 -9.30 -11.81
N ARG A 115 -3.51 -8.54 -12.80
CA ARG A 115 -2.08 -8.50 -13.10
C ARG A 115 -1.26 -7.94 -11.95
N GLN A 116 -1.69 -6.81 -11.36
CA GLN A 116 -0.96 -6.21 -10.24
C GLN A 116 -1.02 -7.07 -8.97
N MET A 117 -2.17 -7.68 -8.67
CA MET A 117 -2.31 -8.56 -7.51
C MET A 117 -1.48 -9.83 -7.65
N ARG A 118 -1.44 -10.42 -8.86
CA ARG A 118 -0.60 -11.58 -9.17
C ARG A 118 0.88 -11.30 -8.97
N ASP A 119 1.31 -10.08 -9.31
CA ASP A 119 2.68 -9.59 -9.13
C ASP A 119 2.96 -9.09 -7.69
N ASN A 120 2.00 -9.33 -6.80
CA ASN A 120 2.03 -8.95 -5.38
C ASN A 120 2.27 -7.45 -5.17
N ASN A 121 1.68 -6.60 -6.01
CA ASN A 121 1.83 -5.16 -5.97
C ASN A 121 0.87 -4.52 -4.95
N THR A 122 1.41 -3.86 -3.94
CA THR A 122 0.67 -3.00 -3.02
C THR A 122 0.26 -1.73 -3.74
N SER A 123 -1.04 -1.38 -3.75
CA SER A 123 -1.56 -0.25 -4.50
C SER A 123 -2.73 0.44 -3.79
N CYS A 124 -3.03 1.69 -4.19
CA CYS A 124 -4.09 2.47 -3.55
C CYS A 124 -5.13 2.97 -4.56
N PHE A 125 -4.85 4.04 -5.32
CA PHE A 125 -5.81 4.65 -6.23
C PHE A 125 -5.94 3.86 -7.53
N ASN A 126 -7.17 3.43 -7.86
CA ASN A 126 -7.55 2.88 -9.16
C ASN A 126 -9.05 3.14 -9.37
N TYR A 127 -9.41 4.00 -10.36
CA TYR A 127 -10.80 4.37 -10.60
C TYR A 127 -11.56 3.26 -11.30
N ARG A 128 -12.25 2.44 -10.53
CA ARG A 128 -12.99 1.28 -11.02
C ARG A 128 -14.22 0.95 -10.17
N ILE A 129 -15.10 0.18 -10.76
CA ILE A 129 -16.24 -0.43 -10.08
C ILE A 129 -15.76 -1.71 -9.35
N VAL A 130 -16.40 -2.03 -8.24
CA VAL A 130 -16.20 -3.33 -7.56
C VAL A 130 -16.73 -4.44 -8.44
N SER A 131 -15.94 -5.51 -8.63
CA SER A 131 -16.29 -6.68 -9.47
C SER A 131 -17.70 -7.19 -9.17
N ASP A 132 -18.47 -7.48 -10.22
CA ASP A 132 -19.88 -7.97 -10.17
C ASP A 132 -20.84 -7.05 -9.42
N THR A 133 -20.57 -5.76 -9.35
CA THR A 133 -21.45 -4.76 -8.73
C THR A 133 -21.59 -3.52 -9.62
N LYS A 134 -22.43 -2.57 -9.19
CA LYS A 134 -22.54 -1.22 -9.78
C LYS A 134 -21.93 -0.15 -8.88
N HIS A 135 -21.24 -0.54 -7.81
CA HIS A 135 -20.68 0.38 -6.83
C HIS A 135 -19.22 0.71 -7.14
N LEU A 136 -18.87 2.00 -7.03
CA LEU A 136 -17.49 2.42 -7.09
C LEU A 136 -16.70 1.83 -5.91
N SER A 137 -15.53 1.32 -6.21
CA SER A 137 -14.57 0.86 -5.20
C SER A 137 -14.09 2.02 -4.33
N LYS A 138 -13.69 1.75 -3.11
CA LYS A 138 -12.97 2.72 -2.27
C LYS A 138 -11.62 3.11 -2.88
N HIS A 139 -11.02 2.24 -3.70
CA HIS A 139 -9.84 2.58 -4.52
C HIS A 139 -10.14 3.69 -5.53
N ALA A 140 -11.36 3.77 -6.08
CA ALA A 140 -11.76 4.84 -6.98
C ALA A 140 -11.75 6.24 -6.34
N TYR A 141 -11.83 6.29 -5.02
CA TYR A 141 -11.71 7.53 -4.24
C TYR A 141 -10.31 7.74 -3.64
N GLY A 142 -9.39 6.81 -3.87
CA GLY A 142 -8.07 6.79 -3.23
C GLY A 142 -8.13 6.61 -1.72
N LEU A 143 -9.18 5.97 -1.22
CA LEU A 143 -9.46 5.77 0.20
C LEU A 143 -9.26 4.32 0.66
N ALA A 144 -8.78 3.46 -0.20
CA ALA A 144 -8.40 2.08 0.13
C ALA A 144 -6.98 1.79 -0.33
N ILE A 145 -6.37 0.80 0.30
CA ILE A 145 -5.06 0.27 -0.05
C ILE A 145 -5.04 -1.24 0.12
N ASP A 146 -4.47 -1.92 -0.86
CA ASP A 146 -4.24 -3.36 -0.83
C ASP A 146 -2.76 -3.62 -0.55
N VAL A 147 -2.46 -4.46 0.45
CA VAL A 147 -1.10 -4.76 0.90
C VAL A 147 -0.79 -6.24 0.66
N ASN A 148 0.29 -6.52 -0.07
CA ASN A 148 0.75 -7.87 -0.38
C ASN A 148 -0.37 -8.79 -0.88
N PRO A 149 -1.06 -8.45 -1.97
CA PRO A 149 -2.32 -9.08 -2.39
C PRO A 149 -2.22 -10.58 -2.70
N LEU A 150 -1.10 -11.04 -3.27
CA LEU A 150 -0.91 -12.45 -3.60
C LEU A 150 -1.07 -13.37 -2.37
N TYR A 151 -0.49 -12.98 -1.23
CA TYR A 151 -0.54 -13.74 0.02
C TYR A 151 -1.78 -13.42 0.88
N ASN A 152 -2.53 -12.40 0.51
CA ASN A 152 -3.71 -11.92 1.23
C ASN A 152 -4.90 -11.75 0.28
N PRO A 153 -5.33 -12.84 -0.40
CA PRO A 153 -6.27 -12.73 -1.49
C PRO A 153 -7.65 -12.24 -1.05
N TYR A 154 -8.38 -11.64 -2.01
CA TYR A 154 -9.80 -11.42 -1.93
C TYR A 154 -10.54 -12.71 -2.24
N ILE A 155 -11.53 -13.06 -1.41
CA ILE A 155 -12.31 -14.30 -1.53
C ILE A 155 -13.79 -13.93 -1.52
N ARG A 156 -14.49 -14.30 -2.59
CA ARG A 156 -15.92 -14.14 -2.75
C ARG A 156 -16.57 -15.40 -3.33
N TYR A 157 -17.87 -15.40 -3.42
CA TYR A 157 -18.63 -16.49 -4.00
C TYR A 157 -19.47 -15.96 -5.16
N SER A 158 -19.49 -16.69 -6.27
CA SER A 158 -20.33 -16.41 -7.42
C SER A 158 -21.80 -16.36 -6.99
N LYS A 159 -22.54 -15.37 -7.50
CA LYS A 159 -23.99 -15.27 -7.27
C LYS A 159 -24.80 -16.24 -8.12
N GLU A 160 -24.22 -16.76 -9.20
CA GLU A 160 -24.89 -17.64 -10.15
C GLU A 160 -24.93 -19.09 -9.65
N ASP A 161 -23.79 -19.61 -9.19
CA ASP A 161 -23.61 -21.02 -8.87
C ASP A 161 -22.91 -21.28 -7.52
N GLY A 162 -22.58 -20.22 -6.80
CA GLY A 162 -21.99 -20.30 -5.46
C GLY A 162 -20.52 -20.77 -5.45
N HIS A 163 -19.86 -20.91 -6.59
CA HIS A 163 -18.46 -21.30 -6.58
C HIS A 163 -17.58 -20.21 -5.97
N ARG A 164 -16.47 -20.61 -5.34
CA ARG A 164 -15.53 -19.71 -4.72
C ARG A 164 -14.62 -19.06 -5.78
N ILE A 165 -14.56 -17.75 -5.76
CA ILE A 165 -13.69 -16.90 -6.59
C ILE A 165 -12.58 -16.36 -5.70
N VAL A 166 -11.32 -16.46 -6.16
CA VAL A 166 -10.14 -15.97 -5.46
C VAL A 166 -9.39 -15.00 -6.36
N GLU A 167 -9.15 -13.80 -5.88
CA GLU A 167 -8.42 -12.76 -6.61
C GLU A 167 -7.19 -12.29 -5.79
N PRO A 168 -5.97 -12.40 -6.34
CA PRO A 168 -5.66 -12.99 -7.67
C PRO A 168 -5.90 -14.49 -7.69
N ALA A 169 -6.15 -15.05 -8.88
CA ALA A 169 -6.34 -16.51 -9.06
C ALA A 169 -5.14 -17.33 -8.55
N THR A 170 -3.94 -16.77 -8.65
CA THR A 170 -2.70 -17.35 -8.09
C THR A 170 -2.64 -17.34 -6.55
N GLY A 171 -3.54 -16.63 -5.87
CA GLY A 171 -3.67 -16.58 -4.41
C GLY A 171 -4.36 -17.79 -3.78
N VAL A 172 -4.87 -18.76 -4.59
CA VAL A 172 -5.55 -19.98 -4.09
C VAL A 172 -4.78 -20.72 -3.00
N PRO A 173 -3.44 -20.89 -3.06
CA PRO A 173 -2.69 -21.55 -1.98
C PRO A 173 -2.80 -20.88 -0.61
N TYR A 174 -3.13 -19.58 -0.55
CA TYR A 174 -3.17 -18.74 0.64
C TYR A 174 -4.57 -18.51 1.21
N VAL A 175 -5.57 -19.19 0.66
CA VAL A 175 -6.99 -19.11 1.09
C VAL A 175 -7.21 -19.73 2.46
N ASP A 176 -6.51 -20.83 2.77
CA ASP A 176 -6.62 -21.50 4.08
C ASP A 176 -5.82 -20.73 5.14
N ARG A 177 -6.50 -19.81 5.82
CA ARG A 177 -5.89 -18.93 6.83
C ARG A 177 -5.53 -19.66 8.14
N LYS A 178 -5.88 -20.94 8.30
CA LYS A 178 -5.43 -21.78 9.42
C LYS A 178 -3.99 -22.25 9.22
N LYS A 179 -3.56 -22.45 7.97
CA LYS A 179 -2.18 -22.79 7.66
C LYS A 179 -1.24 -21.66 8.01
N ASP A 180 -0.04 -22.01 8.44
CA ASP A 180 1.03 -21.03 8.61
C ASP A 180 1.76 -20.80 7.29
N PHE A 181 1.92 -19.52 6.93
CA PHE A 181 2.70 -19.09 5.76
C PHE A 181 3.18 -17.65 5.97
N ARG A 182 4.28 -17.31 5.32
CA ARG A 182 4.89 -15.98 5.42
C ARG A 182 3.98 -14.92 4.80
N TYR A 183 4.07 -13.69 5.32
CA TYR A 183 3.39 -12.49 4.80
C TYR A 183 1.86 -12.49 4.95
N LYS A 184 1.34 -13.38 5.76
CA LYS A 184 -0.09 -13.47 6.10
C LYS A 184 -0.49 -12.32 7.02
N ILE A 185 -1.38 -11.44 6.55
CA ILE A 185 -1.98 -10.40 7.40
C ILE A 185 -3.05 -11.04 8.30
N THR A 186 -2.92 -10.84 9.59
CA THR A 186 -3.87 -11.27 10.63
C THR A 186 -4.10 -10.13 11.61
N THR A 187 -5.03 -10.28 12.54
CA THR A 187 -5.26 -9.28 13.60
C THR A 187 -4.06 -9.10 14.56
N ALA A 188 -3.14 -10.06 14.60
CA ALA A 188 -1.89 -9.96 15.37
C ALA A 188 -0.75 -9.28 14.58
N ASP A 189 -0.89 -9.15 13.26
CA ASP A 189 0.13 -8.61 12.36
C ASP A 189 0.35 -7.11 12.56
N LEU A 190 1.60 -6.66 12.37
CA LEU A 190 1.98 -5.25 12.55
C LEU A 190 1.24 -4.35 11.54
N CYS A 191 1.14 -4.77 10.28
CA CYS A 191 0.45 -4.01 9.24
C CYS A 191 -1.01 -3.77 9.65
N TYR A 192 -1.74 -4.81 10.04
CA TYR A 192 -3.10 -4.68 10.56
C TYR A 192 -3.18 -3.67 11.71
N LYS A 193 -2.33 -3.82 12.74
CA LYS A 193 -2.35 -2.94 13.92
C LYS A 193 -2.14 -1.48 13.58
N LEU A 194 -1.21 -1.19 12.65
CA LEU A 194 -0.93 0.17 12.24
C LEU A 194 -2.09 0.78 11.45
N PHE A 195 -2.66 0.06 10.48
CA PHE A 195 -3.82 0.56 9.75
C PHE A 195 -5.02 0.83 10.66
N ILE A 196 -5.34 -0.07 11.59
CA ILE A 196 -6.43 0.12 12.56
C ILE A 196 -6.15 1.32 13.48
N LYS A 197 -4.93 1.45 14.01
CA LYS A 197 -4.49 2.59 14.83
C LYS A 197 -4.74 3.93 14.12
N HIS A 198 -4.58 3.97 12.79
CA HIS A 198 -4.80 5.17 11.98
C HIS A 198 -6.21 5.34 11.45
N GLY A 199 -7.18 4.49 11.89
CA GLY A 199 -8.61 4.63 11.62
C GLY A 199 -9.10 3.98 10.34
N PHE A 200 -8.33 3.07 9.76
CA PHE A 200 -8.79 2.21 8.66
C PHE A 200 -9.58 1.03 9.20
N THR A 201 -10.44 0.45 8.37
CA THR A 201 -11.07 -0.84 8.58
C THR A 201 -10.44 -1.88 7.67
N TRP A 202 -10.55 -3.16 8.04
CA TRP A 202 -9.92 -4.26 7.32
C TRP A 202 -10.94 -5.20 6.67
N GLY A 203 -10.79 -5.47 5.38
CA GLY A 203 -11.67 -6.36 4.62
C GLY A 203 -11.64 -7.83 5.06
N GLY A 204 -10.54 -8.28 5.69
CA GLY A 204 -10.48 -9.61 6.30
C GLY A 204 -11.49 -9.83 7.45
N ALA A 205 -12.02 -8.76 8.03
CA ALA A 205 -13.06 -8.81 9.06
C ALA A 205 -14.48 -8.87 8.48
N TRP A 206 -14.68 -8.62 7.18
CA TRP A 206 -16.01 -8.62 6.57
C TRP A 206 -16.70 -10.00 6.68
N ARG A 207 -18.02 -10.02 6.64
CA ARG A 207 -18.79 -11.26 6.85
C ARG A 207 -19.13 -11.99 5.56
N SER A 208 -19.60 -11.28 4.54
CA SER A 208 -20.12 -11.84 3.28
C SER A 208 -19.00 -12.23 2.30
N VAL A 209 -17.89 -11.53 2.36
CA VAL A 209 -16.68 -11.77 1.59
C VAL A 209 -15.46 -11.61 2.50
N LYS A 210 -14.29 -12.04 2.07
CA LYS A 210 -13.03 -11.84 2.80
C LYS A 210 -12.03 -11.18 1.88
N ASP A 211 -11.57 -10.00 2.26
CA ASP A 211 -10.55 -9.28 1.53
C ASP A 211 -9.34 -9.03 2.45
N TYR A 212 -8.41 -9.97 2.44
CA TYR A 212 -7.31 -9.97 3.41
C TYR A 212 -6.23 -8.95 3.10
N GLN A 213 -6.13 -8.46 1.85
CA GLN A 213 -5.21 -7.40 1.43
C GLN A 213 -5.72 -6.01 1.78
N HIS A 214 -7.06 -5.84 1.86
CA HIS A 214 -7.77 -4.56 1.76
C HIS A 214 -7.91 -3.83 3.09
N PHE A 215 -7.45 -2.58 3.11
CA PHE A 215 -7.71 -1.62 4.18
C PHE A 215 -8.40 -0.39 3.60
N GLU A 216 -9.53 0.02 4.17
CA GLU A 216 -10.26 1.20 3.70
C GLU A 216 -10.51 2.23 4.78
N TYR A 217 -10.54 3.50 4.38
CA TYR A 217 -10.81 4.63 5.25
C TYR A 217 -12.19 5.23 4.96
N HIS A 218 -12.95 5.46 6.03
CA HIS A 218 -14.26 6.11 5.94
C HIS A 218 -14.13 7.58 6.34
N LEU A 219 -14.43 8.48 5.40
CA LEU A 219 -14.50 9.92 5.69
C LEU A 219 -15.71 10.19 6.58
N LYS A 220 -15.47 10.90 7.68
CA LYS A 220 -16.52 11.42 8.54
C LYS A 220 -17.11 12.68 7.94
#